data_57fdf26c606bc597dd733dfe46bf0f62
#
_entry.id   57fdf26c606bc597dd733dfe46bf0f62
#
_cell.length_a   1.000
_cell.length_b   1.000
_cell.length_c   1.000
_cell.angle_alpha   90.00
_cell.angle_beta   90.00
_cell.angle_gamma   90.00
#
_symmetry.space_group_name_H-M   'P 1'
#
loop_
_entity.id
_entity.type
_entity.pdbx_description
1 polymer ?
#
loop_
_entity_poly.entity_id
_entity_poly.type
_entity_poly.pdbx_seq_one_letter_code
_entity_poly.pdbx_strand_id
1 'polypeptide(L)'
;MEEDVSCEKNVAPVEAAAIVDYVRKNRDKRIGIITPFAKQREYLLSSLSEQGFDNLPCGTVHAFQGDEKDVILFSLALTDRTAPATYAWVANNQELINVATSRARDELVVFSSDRELDRLHGSMKGTDDLYELVQYVKQNGKSLVTPRSVSSRALGIKPYSTKTEAAFFESLNHALSNVFTSQVDYGDRKSVV
;
A
#
# COMPACT_ATOMS: atom_id res chain seq x y z
N MET A 1 9.26 20.28 -16.82
CA MET A 1 8.14 20.49 -15.88
C MET A 1 7.86 19.12 -15.29
N GLU A 2 8.41 18.84 -14.12
CA GLU A 2 8.01 17.65 -13.37
C GLU A 2 6.61 17.93 -12.85
N GLU A 3 5.60 17.26 -13.40
CA GLU A 3 4.27 17.29 -12.85
C GLU A 3 4.35 16.69 -11.44
N ASP A 4 3.93 17.48 -10.48
CA ASP A 4 3.86 17.12 -9.07
C ASP A 4 2.84 15.96 -8.91
N VAL A 5 3.33 14.72 -8.99
CA VAL A 5 2.52 13.48 -8.88
C VAL A 5 1.80 13.40 -7.53
N SER A 6 2.19 14.23 -6.55
CA SER A 6 1.53 14.36 -5.25
C SER A 6 0.11 14.93 -5.33
N CYS A 7 -0.30 15.41 -6.51
CA CYS A 7 -1.56 16.11 -6.74
C CYS A 7 -2.72 15.24 -7.23
N GLU A 8 -2.53 13.98 -7.55
CA GLU A 8 -3.63 13.13 -8.01
C GLU A 8 -4.42 12.49 -6.86
N LYS A 9 -5.73 12.57 -6.97
CA LYS A 9 -6.66 11.95 -6.03
C LYS A 9 -6.56 10.42 -6.11
N ASN A 10 -6.35 9.75 -4.97
CA ASN A 10 -6.24 8.30 -4.85
C ASN A 10 -5.05 7.70 -5.64
N VAL A 11 -3.94 8.41 -5.71
CA VAL A 11 -2.63 7.91 -6.11
C VAL A 11 -1.67 8.08 -4.93
N ALA A 12 -1.03 6.99 -4.54
CA ALA A 12 -0.08 6.95 -3.43
C ALA A 12 1.31 6.49 -3.92
N PRO A 13 2.18 7.42 -4.36
CA PRO A 13 3.51 7.11 -4.87
C PRO A 13 4.37 6.35 -3.85
N VAL A 14 4.16 6.63 -2.57
CA VAL A 14 4.87 5.98 -1.45
C VAL A 14 4.51 4.50 -1.36
N GLU A 15 3.22 4.16 -1.47
CA GLU A 15 2.77 2.76 -1.51
C GLU A 15 3.33 2.06 -2.75
N ALA A 16 3.27 2.70 -3.91
CA ALA A 16 3.80 2.15 -5.15
C ALA A 16 5.30 1.83 -5.07
N ALA A 17 6.10 2.73 -4.51
CA ALA A 17 7.53 2.49 -4.32
C ALA A 17 7.80 1.34 -3.34
N ALA A 18 7.01 1.20 -2.28
CA ALA A 18 7.12 0.09 -1.33
C ALA A 18 6.72 -1.25 -1.97
N ILE A 19 5.69 -1.24 -2.82
CA ILE A 19 5.26 -2.40 -3.61
C ILE A 19 6.36 -2.85 -4.57
N VAL A 20 6.93 -1.92 -5.34
CA VAL A 20 8.04 -2.22 -6.26
C VAL A 20 9.23 -2.82 -5.50
N ASP A 21 9.58 -2.28 -4.33
CA ASP A 21 10.67 -2.82 -3.51
C ASP A 21 10.35 -4.22 -2.98
N TYR A 22 9.11 -4.47 -2.57
CA TYR A 22 8.66 -5.80 -2.15
C TYR A 22 8.75 -6.81 -3.30
N VAL A 23 8.24 -6.47 -4.48
CA VAL A 23 8.30 -7.31 -5.68
C VAL A 23 9.74 -7.65 -6.04
N ARG A 24 10.63 -6.65 -6.00
CA ARG A 24 12.06 -6.84 -6.29
C ARG A 24 12.74 -7.84 -5.35
N LYS A 25 12.34 -7.85 -4.07
CA LYS A 25 12.89 -8.76 -3.05
C LYS A 25 12.29 -10.17 -3.08
N ASN A 26 11.13 -10.35 -3.70
CA ASN A 26 10.36 -11.60 -3.69
C ASN A 26 10.03 -12.10 -5.10
N ARG A 27 11.04 -12.12 -5.99
CA ARG A 27 10.86 -12.48 -7.41
C ARG A 27 10.49 -13.95 -7.65
N ASP A 28 10.72 -14.78 -6.68
CA ASP A 28 10.42 -16.21 -6.68
C ASP A 28 8.96 -16.53 -6.35
N LYS A 29 8.21 -15.56 -5.82
CA LYS A 29 6.81 -15.72 -5.44
C LYS A 29 5.87 -15.31 -6.58
N ARG A 30 4.72 -15.99 -6.69
CA ARG A 30 3.62 -15.55 -7.55
C ARG A 30 2.87 -14.43 -6.87
N ILE A 31 3.10 -13.21 -7.30
CA ILE A 31 2.55 -11.99 -6.69
C ILE A 31 1.39 -11.48 -7.51
N GLY A 32 0.32 -11.04 -6.84
CA GLY A 32 -0.76 -10.25 -7.40
C GLY A 32 -0.91 -8.93 -6.65
N ILE A 33 -1.29 -7.86 -7.36
CA ILE A 33 -1.47 -6.53 -6.77
C ILE A 33 -2.92 -6.12 -6.97
N ILE A 34 -3.60 -5.80 -5.87
CA ILE A 34 -4.99 -5.35 -5.86
C ILE A 34 -5.07 -3.93 -5.34
N THR A 35 -5.84 -3.08 -6.01
CA THR A 35 -6.15 -1.73 -5.56
C THR A 35 -7.58 -1.37 -5.94
N PRO A 36 -8.31 -0.59 -5.11
CA PRO A 36 -9.66 -0.15 -5.44
C PRO A 36 -9.70 0.91 -6.54
N PHE A 37 -8.58 1.58 -6.82
CA PHE A 37 -8.55 2.77 -7.67
C PHE A 37 -7.84 2.54 -9.00
N ALA A 38 -8.53 2.87 -10.12
CA ALA A 38 -7.97 2.73 -11.47
C ALA A 38 -6.69 3.56 -11.66
N LYS A 39 -6.65 4.78 -11.13
CA LYS A 39 -5.47 5.65 -11.21
C LYS A 39 -4.27 5.10 -10.45
N GLN A 40 -4.48 4.54 -9.27
CA GLN A 40 -3.41 3.84 -8.53
C GLN A 40 -2.90 2.63 -9.31
N ARG A 41 -3.81 1.89 -9.94
CA ARG A 41 -3.44 0.76 -10.80
C ARG A 41 -2.55 1.21 -11.98
N GLU A 42 -2.94 2.26 -12.67
CA GLU A 42 -2.16 2.82 -13.80
C GLU A 42 -0.77 3.27 -13.34
N TYR A 43 -0.70 3.97 -12.21
CA TYR A 43 0.55 4.40 -11.61
C TYR A 43 1.45 3.22 -11.20
N LEU A 44 0.86 2.18 -10.58
CA LEU A 44 1.58 0.95 -10.22
C LEU A 44 2.12 0.23 -11.44
N LEU A 45 1.32 0.09 -12.51
CA LEU A 45 1.76 -0.56 -13.75
C LEU A 45 2.93 0.19 -14.39
N SER A 46 2.88 1.53 -14.45
CA SER A 46 4.00 2.34 -14.95
C SER A 46 5.25 2.14 -14.09
N SER A 47 5.12 2.25 -12.77
CA SER A 47 6.25 2.09 -11.85
C SER A 47 6.87 0.71 -11.88
N LEU A 48 6.07 -0.33 -12.09
CA LEU A 48 6.54 -1.71 -12.23
C LEU A 48 7.25 -1.92 -13.57
N SER A 49 6.68 -1.41 -14.66
CA SER A 49 7.25 -1.50 -16.01
C SER A 49 8.63 -0.82 -16.08
N GLU A 50 8.80 0.35 -15.48
CA GLU A 50 10.09 1.05 -15.37
C GLU A 50 11.19 0.19 -14.68
N GLN A 51 10.79 -0.79 -13.89
CA GLN A 51 11.69 -1.72 -13.21
C GLN A 51 11.75 -3.11 -13.87
N GLY A 52 11.13 -3.28 -15.04
CA GLY A 52 11.14 -4.51 -15.83
C GLY A 52 10.16 -5.58 -15.31
N PHE A 53 9.09 -5.19 -14.64
CA PHE A 53 8.04 -6.09 -14.12
C PHE A 53 6.73 -5.97 -14.92
N ASP A 54 6.79 -6.09 -16.24
CA ASP A 54 5.66 -5.86 -17.14
C ASP A 54 4.53 -6.90 -17.03
N ASN A 55 4.82 -8.09 -16.52
CA ASN A 55 3.88 -9.22 -16.51
C ASN A 55 3.24 -9.48 -15.14
N LEU A 56 3.38 -8.56 -14.18
CA LEU A 56 2.75 -8.72 -12.88
C LEU A 56 1.26 -8.41 -12.95
N PRO A 57 0.39 -9.33 -12.48
CA PRO A 57 -1.03 -9.06 -12.39
C PRO A 57 -1.28 -7.90 -11.42
N CYS A 58 -1.76 -6.79 -11.96
CA CYS A 58 -2.15 -5.62 -11.19
C CYS A 58 -3.55 -5.20 -11.63
N GLY A 59 -4.51 -5.18 -10.73
CA GLY A 59 -5.88 -4.90 -11.11
C GLY A 59 -6.79 -4.51 -9.96
N THR A 60 -8.03 -4.20 -10.35
CA THR A 60 -9.17 -4.12 -9.44
C THR A 60 -9.74 -5.52 -9.21
N VAL A 61 -10.75 -5.63 -8.36
CA VAL A 61 -11.39 -6.91 -7.96
C VAL A 61 -11.64 -7.87 -9.11
N HIS A 62 -12.18 -7.38 -10.22
CA HIS A 62 -12.56 -8.21 -11.36
C HIS A 62 -11.37 -8.87 -12.08
N ALA A 63 -10.17 -8.33 -11.95
CA ALA A 63 -8.97 -8.88 -12.59
C ALA A 63 -8.46 -10.16 -11.91
N PHE A 64 -8.94 -10.49 -10.72
CA PHE A 64 -8.47 -11.60 -9.90
C PHE A 64 -9.53 -12.68 -9.64
N GLN A 65 -10.64 -12.70 -10.39
CA GLN A 65 -11.65 -13.73 -10.25
C GLN A 65 -11.08 -15.10 -10.62
N GLY A 66 -10.98 -15.98 -9.63
CA GLY A 66 -10.59 -17.38 -9.81
C GLY A 66 -9.10 -17.70 -9.72
N ASP A 67 -8.20 -16.72 -9.70
CA ASP A 67 -6.75 -16.95 -9.71
C ASP A 67 -6.09 -16.63 -8.34
N GLU A 68 -5.61 -17.68 -7.65
CA GLU A 68 -4.87 -17.54 -6.38
C GLU A 68 -3.40 -17.22 -6.63
N LYS A 69 -2.83 -16.36 -5.80
CA LYS A 69 -1.40 -16.01 -5.77
C LYS A 69 -0.78 -16.41 -4.45
N ASP A 70 0.53 -16.63 -4.44
CA ASP A 70 1.25 -16.89 -3.20
C ASP A 70 1.15 -15.66 -2.29
N VAL A 71 1.28 -14.48 -2.89
CA VAL A 71 1.19 -13.19 -2.18
C VAL A 71 0.21 -12.26 -2.88
N ILE A 72 -0.66 -11.64 -2.12
CA ILE A 72 -1.46 -10.49 -2.56
C ILE A 72 -0.93 -9.21 -1.88
N LEU A 73 -0.59 -8.22 -2.70
CA LEU A 73 -0.26 -6.87 -2.27
C LEU A 73 -1.50 -6.00 -2.44
N PHE A 74 -2.08 -5.56 -1.33
CA PHE A 74 -3.30 -4.77 -1.33
C PHE A 74 -2.95 -3.29 -1.06
N SER A 75 -3.01 -2.46 -2.10
CA SER A 75 -2.73 -1.03 -2.06
C SER A 75 -4.03 -0.24 -1.88
N LEU A 76 -4.21 0.38 -0.73
CA LEU A 76 -5.42 1.15 -0.41
C LEU A 76 -5.41 2.56 -1.02
N ALA A 77 -4.23 3.11 -1.30
CA ALA A 77 -4.03 4.43 -1.89
C ALA A 77 -4.87 5.55 -1.23
N LEU A 78 -4.98 5.49 0.10
CA LEU A 78 -5.65 6.52 0.89
C LEU A 78 -4.71 7.72 1.04
N THR A 79 -5.19 8.89 0.61
CA THR A 79 -4.42 10.14 0.63
C THR A 79 -5.20 11.22 1.38
N ASP A 80 -4.55 12.35 1.68
CA ASP A 80 -5.17 13.54 2.25
C ASP A 80 -6.32 14.10 1.39
N ARG A 81 -6.34 13.75 0.10
CA ARG A 81 -7.38 14.13 -0.87
C ARG A 81 -8.49 13.09 -1.04
N THR A 82 -8.38 11.94 -0.38
CA THR A 82 -9.44 10.93 -0.39
C THR A 82 -10.66 11.48 0.34
N ALA A 83 -11.79 11.62 -0.41
CA ALA A 83 -13.03 12.10 0.16
C ALA A 83 -13.69 11.02 1.04
N PRO A 84 -14.40 11.41 2.12
CA PRO A 84 -15.13 10.46 2.97
C PRO A 84 -16.09 9.54 2.21
N ALA A 85 -16.79 10.06 1.20
CA ALA A 85 -17.69 9.26 0.37
C ALA A 85 -16.94 8.21 -0.47
N THR A 86 -15.74 8.53 -0.96
CA THR A 86 -14.88 7.59 -1.69
C THR A 86 -14.39 6.49 -0.76
N TYR A 87 -13.98 6.85 0.45
CA TYR A 87 -13.59 5.89 1.48
C TYR A 87 -14.75 4.98 1.87
N ALA A 88 -15.93 5.53 2.16
CA ALA A 88 -17.12 4.76 2.50
C ALA A 88 -17.47 3.72 1.42
N TRP A 89 -17.29 4.07 0.14
CA TRP A 89 -17.48 3.12 -0.95
C TRP A 89 -16.48 1.97 -0.89
N VAL A 90 -15.18 2.24 -0.62
CA VAL A 90 -14.16 1.18 -0.49
C VAL A 90 -14.42 0.34 0.77
N ALA A 91 -14.70 1.00 1.89
CA ALA A 91 -14.88 0.39 3.20
C ALA A 91 -16.08 -0.59 3.25
N ASN A 92 -17.13 -0.29 2.48
CA ASN A 92 -18.33 -1.13 2.39
C ASN A 92 -18.30 -2.08 1.17
N ASN A 93 -17.21 -2.12 0.41
CA ASN A 93 -17.08 -3.02 -0.72
C ASN A 93 -16.57 -4.40 -0.27
N GLN A 94 -17.50 -5.22 0.22
CA GLN A 94 -17.19 -6.57 0.71
C GLN A 94 -16.57 -7.46 -0.37
N GLU A 95 -16.96 -7.27 -1.65
CA GLU A 95 -16.36 -8.03 -2.76
C GLU A 95 -14.86 -7.74 -2.88
N LEU A 96 -14.46 -6.47 -2.79
CA LEU A 96 -13.06 -6.05 -2.80
C LEU A 96 -12.27 -6.69 -1.66
N ILE A 97 -12.80 -6.60 -0.44
CA ILE A 97 -12.16 -7.15 0.75
C ILE A 97 -12.04 -8.67 0.65
N ASN A 98 -13.13 -9.34 0.26
CA ASN A 98 -13.16 -10.79 0.10
C ASN A 98 -12.19 -11.28 -0.99
N VAL A 99 -12.09 -10.57 -2.12
CA VAL A 99 -11.13 -10.95 -3.17
C VAL A 99 -9.70 -10.74 -2.68
N ALA A 100 -9.39 -9.59 -2.05
CA ALA A 100 -8.05 -9.34 -1.53
C ALA A 100 -7.60 -10.40 -0.52
N THR A 101 -8.49 -10.80 0.39
CA THR A 101 -8.19 -11.80 1.42
C THR A 101 -8.19 -13.24 0.89
N SER A 102 -9.15 -13.61 0.04
CA SER A 102 -9.30 -14.99 -0.44
C SER A 102 -8.35 -15.37 -1.57
N ARG A 103 -7.73 -14.42 -2.25
CA ARG A 103 -6.75 -14.69 -3.33
C ARG A 103 -5.32 -14.85 -2.83
N ALA A 104 -5.04 -14.48 -1.60
CA ALA A 104 -3.77 -14.71 -0.95
C ALA A 104 -3.70 -16.17 -0.45
N ARG A 105 -2.78 -16.97 -1.00
CA ARG A 105 -2.58 -18.34 -0.55
C ARG A 105 -1.71 -18.39 0.71
N ASP A 106 -0.63 -17.64 0.73
CA ASP A 106 0.39 -17.68 1.78
C ASP A 106 0.47 -16.33 2.53
N GLU A 107 0.39 -15.20 1.83
CA GLU A 107 0.57 -13.88 2.42
C GLU A 107 -0.40 -12.84 1.85
N LEU A 108 -0.99 -12.03 2.74
CA LEU A 108 -1.63 -10.77 2.40
C LEU A 108 -0.80 -9.61 2.96
N VAL A 109 -0.35 -8.71 2.09
CA VAL A 109 0.39 -7.51 2.49
C VAL A 109 -0.48 -6.29 2.20
N VAL A 110 -0.85 -5.55 3.24
CA VAL A 110 -1.69 -4.35 3.11
C VAL A 110 -0.82 -3.10 3.19
N PHE A 111 -0.96 -2.24 2.18
CA PHE A 111 -0.31 -0.93 2.12
C PHE A 111 -1.35 0.15 2.37
N SER A 112 -1.12 0.96 3.39
CA SER A 112 -2.03 2.03 3.80
C SER A 112 -1.29 3.13 4.54
N SER A 113 -1.89 4.31 4.58
CA SER A 113 -1.50 5.39 5.50
C SER A 113 -2.38 5.31 6.74
N ASP A 114 -1.78 5.05 7.90
CA ASP A 114 -2.51 5.00 9.19
C ASP A 114 -3.25 6.30 9.46
N ARG A 115 -2.56 7.43 9.27
CA ARG A 115 -3.14 8.75 9.48
C ARG A 115 -4.40 8.97 8.66
N GLU A 116 -4.35 8.61 7.37
CA GLU A 116 -5.49 8.84 6.48
C GLU A 116 -6.60 7.83 6.73
N LEU A 117 -6.24 6.59 7.07
CA LEU A 117 -7.19 5.56 7.47
C LEU A 117 -7.98 5.99 8.72
N ASP A 118 -7.30 6.42 9.78
CA ASP A 118 -7.94 6.88 11.03
C ASP A 118 -8.80 8.13 10.81
N ARG A 119 -8.32 9.08 10.00
CA ARG A 119 -9.09 10.29 9.63
C ARG A 119 -10.39 9.93 8.91
N LEU A 120 -10.32 9.01 7.96
CA LEU A 120 -11.46 8.59 7.14
C LEU A 120 -12.43 7.72 7.93
N HIS A 121 -11.92 6.80 8.73
CA HIS A 121 -12.71 6.00 9.67
C HIS A 121 -13.51 6.88 10.63
N GLY A 122 -12.88 7.90 11.22
CA GLY A 122 -13.57 8.85 12.12
C GLY A 122 -14.69 9.65 11.45
N SER A 123 -14.74 9.68 10.12
CA SER A 123 -15.83 10.32 9.35
C SER A 123 -16.96 9.36 8.96
N MET A 124 -16.77 8.05 9.14
CA MET A 124 -17.74 7.00 8.79
C MET A 124 -18.91 6.95 9.77
N LYS A 125 -20.07 6.54 9.24
CA LYS A 125 -21.24 6.17 10.06
C LYS A 125 -21.57 4.71 9.72
N GLY A 126 -21.51 3.83 10.72
CA GLY A 126 -21.81 2.41 10.55
C GLY A 126 -20.58 1.52 10.57
N THR A 127 -20.68 0.34 9.99
CA THR A 127 -19.60 -0.63 9.90
C THR A 127 -18.50 -0.19 8.95
N ASP A 128 -17.27 -0.55 9.25
CA ASP A 128 -16.09 -0.25 8.44
C ASP A 128 -15.21 -1.50 8.35
N ASP A 129 -15.62 -2.41 7.46
CA ASP A 129 -14.99 -3.71 7.28
C ASP A 129 -13.51 -3.57 6.84
N LEU A 130 -13.18 -2.51 6.10
CA LEU A 130 -11.81 -2.24 5.70
C LEU A 130 -10.93 -1.84 6.89
N TYR A 131 -11.43 -0.97 7.76
CA TYR A 131 -10.72 -0.58 8.98
C TYR A 131 -10.49 -1.79 9.89
N GLU A 132 -11.51 -2.63 10.06
CA GLU A 132 -11.42 -3.86 10.85
C GLU A 132 -10.38 -4.82 10.26
N LEU A 133 -10.35 -5.01 8.93
CA LEU A 133 -9.32 -5.80 8.27
C LEU A 133 -7.92 -5.24 8.55
N VAL A 134 -7.71 -3.94 8.39
CA VAL A 134 -6.39 -3.33 8.63
C VAL A 134 -5.98 -3.45 10.10
N GLN A 135 -6.90 -3.25 11.05
CA GLN A 135 -6.62 -3.44 12.47
C GLN A 135 -6.28 -4.92 12.79
N TYR A 136 -7.00 -5.87 12.19
CA TYR A 136 -6.68 -7.29 12.33
C TYR A 136 -5.26 -7.61 11.82
N VAL A 137 -4.91 -7.08 10.63
CA VAL A 137 -3.57 -7.24 10.04
C VAL A 137 -2.49 -6.63 10.94
N LYS A 138 -2.74 -5.47 11.53
CA LYS A 138 -1.81 -4.82 12.49
C LYS A 138 -1.60 -5.64 13.77
N GLN A 139 -2.65 -6.22 14.29
CA GLN A 139 -2.61 -6.96 15.57
C GLN A 139 -1.98 -8.35 15.40
N ASN A 140 -2.20 -9.01 14.27
CA ASN A 140 -1.83 -10.41 14.06
C ASN A 140 -0.68 -10.59 13.06
N GLY A 141 -0.35 -9.55 12.28
CA GLY A 141 0.65 -9.59 11.25
C GLY A 141 2.02 -9.08 11.71
N LYS A 142 2.95 -9.05 10.76
CA LYS A 142 4.28 -8.47 10.92
C LYS A 142 4.34 -7.14 10.20
N SER A 143 4.86 -6.11 10.86
CA SER A 143 5.12 -4.83 10.20
C SER A 143 6.34 -4.96 9.27
N LEU A 144 6.12 -4.67 7.99
CA LEU A 144 7.22 -4.50 7.04
C LEU A 144 7.70 -3.05 7.16
N VAL A 145 8.61 -2.80 8.11
CA VAL A 145 9.32 -1.53 8.14
C VAL A 145 10.28 -1.54 6.96
N THR A 146 9.90 -0.88 5.85
CA THR A 146 10.88 -0.47 4.87
C THR A 146 11.55 0.80 5.41
N PRO A 147 12.81 0.74 5.87
CA PRO A 147 13.53 1.96 6.19
C PRO A 147 13.68 2.72 4.86
N ARG A 148 12.82 3.69 4.61
CA ARG A 148 13.07 4.65 3.55
C ARG A 148 14.22 5.52 4.00
N SER A 149 15.41 5.22 3.54
CA SER A 149 16.36 6.27 3.28
C SER A 149 15.74 7.13 2.17
N VAL A 150 15.05 8.20 2.54
CA VAL A 150 14.78 9.27 1.59
C VAL A 150 16.17 9.75 1.19
N SER A 151 16.63 9.36 -0.01
CA SER A 151 17.93 9.79 -0.44
C SER A 151 17.87 11.31 -0.54
N SER A 152 18.88 11.99 -0.03
CA SER A 152 19.05 13.45 -0.16
C SER A 152 18.87 13.94 -1.62
N ARG A 153 19.02 13.04 -2.57
CA ARG A 153 18.81 13.24 -4.00
C ARG A 153 17.32 13.34 -4.40
N ALA A 154 16.45 12.58 -3.75
CA ALA A 154 14.99 12.63 -3.99
C ALA A 154 14.36 13.92 -3.46
N LEU A 155 15.02 14.60 -2.52
CA LEU A 155 14.59 15.86 -1.94
C LEU A 155 15.31 17.08 -2.55
N GLY A 156 16.11 16.89 -3.62
CA GLY A 156 16.83 17.99 -4.28
C GLY A 156 17.96 18.59 -3.44
N ILE A 157 18.43 17.90 -2.39
CA ILE A 157 19.40 18.42 -1.44
C ILE A 157 20.81 18.00 -1.85
N LYS A 158 21.72 18.98 -1.88
CA LYS A 158 23.12 18.76 -2.18
C LYS A 158 23.79 17.88 -1.11
N PRO A 159 24.75 16.99 -1.48
CA PRO A 159 25.33 15.99 -0.58
C PRO A 159 26.17 16.52 0.58
N TYR A 160 26.21 17.81 0.79
CA TYR A 160 26.96 18.49 1.87
C TYR A 160 25.97 19.26 2.75
N SER A 161 25.13 18.54 3.47
CA SER A 161 24.26 19.12 4.47
C SER A 161 25.00 19.37 5.79
N THR A 162 24.66 20.46 6.46
CA THR A 162 25.13 20.74 7.82
C THR A 162 24.56 19.71 8.81
N LYS A 163 25.18 19.57 10.00
CA LYS A 163 24.64 18.67 11.06
C LYS A 163 23.17 18.94 11.39
N THR A 164 22.74 20.20 11.27
CA THR A 164 21.35 20.62 11.52
C THR A 164 20.40 20.11 10.44
N GLU A 165 20.83 20.11 9.19
CA GLU A 165 20.05 19.54 8.08
C GLU A 165 19.95 18.02 8.18
N ALA A 166 21.02 17.33 8.59
CA ALA A 166 20.99 15.89 8.83
C ALA A 166 19.99 15.52 9.94
N ALA A 167 19.97 16.26 11.06
CA ALA A 167 19.02 16.06 12.14
C ALA A 167 17.57 16.37 11.73
N PHE A 168 17.36 17.38 10.89
CA PHE A 168 16.05 17.69 10.31
C PHE A 168 15.58 16.56 9.39
N PHE A 169 16.49 15.96 8.58
CA PHE A 169 16.17 14.82 7.73
C PHE A 169 15.86 13.56 8.51
N GLU A 170 16.56 13.29 9.61
CA GLU A 170 16.22 12.17 10.50
C GLU A 170 14.82 12.36 11.10
N SER A 171 14.50 13.56 11.56
CA SER A 171 13.17 13.89 12.08
C SER A 171 12.09 13.81 10.99
N LEU A 172 12.38 14.24 9.77
CA LEU A 172 11.48 14.14 8.62
C LEU A 172 11.29 12.68 8.20
N ASN A 173 12.35 11.88 8.16
CA ASN A 173 12.29 10.44 7.89
C ASN A 173 11.46 9.71 8.94
N HIS A 174 11.60 10.09 10.22
CA HIS A 174 10.78 9.52 11.30
C HIS A 174 9.31 9.93 11.18
N ALA A 175 9.03 11.16 10.75
CA ALA A 175 7.66 11.65 10.52
C ALA A 175 7.02 11.07 9.24
N LEU A 176 7.83 10.79 8.21
CA LEU A 176 7.39 10.19 6.94
C LEU A 176 7.36 8.64 6.97
N SER A 177 7.95 8.01 7.99
CA SER A 177 7.90 6.54 8.19
C SER A 177 6.51 6.03 8.62
N ASN A 178 5.50 6.89 8.64
CA ASN A 178 4.11 6.55 8.91
C ASN A 178 3.38 5.91 7.72
N VAL A 179 4.08 5.49 6.65
CA VAL A 179 3.52 4.58 5.67
C VAL A 179 3.67 3.17 6.20
N PHE A 180 2.56 2.66 6.65
CA PHE A 180 2.47 1.38 7.31
C PHE A 180 2.30 0.27 6.28
N THR A 181 3.15 -0.74 6.36
CA THR A 181 3.03 -1.98 5.60
C THR A 181 2.85 -3.11 6.59
N SER A 182 1.72 -3.79 6.59
CA SER A 182 1.48 -4.94 7.46
C SER A 182 1.29 -6.20 6.64
N GLN A 183 1.92 -7.28 7.07
CA GLN A 183 1.90 -8.60 6.46
C GLN A 183 1.19 -9.58 7.38
N VAL A 184 0.24 -10.34 6.83
CA VAL A 184 -0.34 -11.53 7.50
C VAL A 184 0.20 -12.77 6.82
N ASP A 185 0.79 -13.64 7.61
CA ASP A 185 1.26 -14.95 7.16
C ASP A 185 0.13 -15.96 7.41
N TYR A 186 -0.43 -16.51 6.35
CA TYR A 186 -1.44 -17.56 6.41
C TYR A 186 -0.77 -18.94 6.56
N GLY A 187 0.00 -19.12 7.63
CA GLY A 187 0.54 -20.41 7.99
C GLY A 187 -0.58 -21.42 8.29
N ASP A 188 -0.69 -22.42 7.45
CA ASP A 188 -1.63 -23.55 7.50
C ASP A 188 -3.13 -23.20 7.37
N ARG A 189 -3.74 -23.61 6.24
CA ARG A 189 -5.16 -23.39 5.86
C ARG A 189 -6.21 -23.90 6.88
N LYS A 190 -5.80 -24.42 8.04
CA LYS A 190 -6.70 -24.96 9.06
C LYS A 190 -7.10 -23.97 10.16
N SER A 191 -6.63 -22.73 10.10
CA SER A 191 -6.84 -21.73 11.17
C SER A 191 -7.67 -20.51 10.74
N VAL A 192 -8.38 -20.57 9.63
CA VAL A 192 -9.35 -19.53 9.25
C VAL A 192 -10.75 -20.06 9.58
N VAL A 193 -11.23 -19.75 10.77
CA VAL A 193 -12.63 -19.83 11.18
C VAL A 193 -13.12 -18.40 11.35
#